data_c76a91ed70f90ad6ed9e0ac86d5991d2
#
_entry.id   c76a91ed70f90ad6ed9e0ac86d5991d2
#
_cell.length_a   1.000
_cell.length_b   1.000
_cell.length_c   1.000
_cell.angle_alpha   90.00
_cell.angle_beta   90.00
_cell.angle_gamma   90.00
#
_symmetry.space_group_name_H-M   'P 1'
#
loop_
_entity.id
_entity.type
_entity.pdbx_description
1 polymer ?
#
loop_
_entity_poly.entity_id
_entity_poly.type
_entity_poly.pdbx_seq_one_letter_code
_entity_poly.pdbx_strand_id
1 'polypeptide(L)'
;EKVEQLMFPPHRETGIRGALNVGIVGQRAMEIAKMAGIEDTALNKATKALIGIVGQDVEKEWCCHEKLSPTLGLVKVSSFEEGRDLAARIIEAGGLGHTATFFTSPIQKDRM
;
A
#
# COMPACT_ATOMS: atom_id res chain seq x y z
N GLU A 1 -11.06 1.26 2.74
CA GLU A 1 -11.86 0.18 3.36
C GLU A 1 -12.34 -0.85 2.34
N LYS A 2 -13.15 -0.49 1.29
CA LYS A 2 -13.64 -1.46 0.29
C LYS A 2 -12.49 -2.21 -0.44
N VAL A 3 -11.46 -1.49 -0.86
CA VAL A 3 -10.29 -2.08 -1.52
C VAL A 3 -9.48 -2.94 -0.55
N GLU A 4 -9.34 -2.51 0.69
CA GLU A 4 -8.69 -3.27 1.76
C GLU A 4 -9.39 -4.61 2.00
N GLN A 5 -10.71 -4.58 2.17
CA GLN A 5 -11.52 -5.80 2.38
C GLN A 5 -11.46 -6.76 1.19
N LEU A 6 -11.36 -6.24 -0.03
CA LEU A 6 -11.14 -7.05 -1.22
C LEU A 6 -9.76 -7.69 -1.23
N MET A 7 -8.72 -6.92 -0.90
CA MET A 7 -7.32 -7.37 -0.96
C MET A 7 -6.95 -8.33 0.15
N PHE A 8 -7.40 -8.03 1.36
CA PHE A 8 -7.12 -8.80 2.57
C PHE A 8 -8.42 -9.07 3.31
N PRO A 9 -9.25 -9.97 2.79
CA PRO A 9 -10.53 -10.27 3.42
C PRO A 9 -10.31 -10.74 4.86
N PRO A 10 -11.13 -10.28 5.81
CA PRO A 10 -11.00 -10.67 7.20
C PRO A 10 -11.26 -12.17 7.36
N HIS A 11 -10.53 -12.81 8.25
CA HIS A 11 -10.78 -14.19 8.61
C HIS A 11 -12.17 -14.32 9.26
N ARG A 12 -12.97 -15.26 8.82
CA ARG A 12 -14.38 -15.40 9.19
C ARG A 12 -14.62 -15.52 10.70
N GLU A 13 -13.71 -16.18 11.41
CA GLU A 13 -13.86 -16.44 12.86
C GLU A 13 -13.25 -15.35 13.73
N THR A 14 -12.12 -14.76 13.33
CA THR A 14 -11.36 -13.83 14.17
C THR A 14 -11.54 -12.38 13.78
N GLY A 15 -12.05 -12.08 12.59
CA GLY A 15 -12.13 -10.74 12.03
C GLY A 15 -10.76 -10.09 11.73
N ILE A 16 -9.67 -10.82 11.97
CA ILE A 16 -8.31 -10.35 11.70
C ILE A 16 -8.08 -10.38 10.18
N ARG A 17 -7.29 -9.45 9.69
CA ARG A 17 -6.89 -9.38 8.27
C ARG A 17 -6.37 -10.74 7.78
N GLY A 18 -6.95 -11.24 6.72
CA GLY A 18 -6.54 -12.48 6.07
C GLY A 18 -5.35 -12.33 5.12
N ALA A 19 -5.03 -13.42 4.45
CA ALA A 19 -4.03 -13.44 3.40
C ALA A 19 -4.47 -12.62 2.18
N LEU A 20 -3.49 -12.24 1.35
CA LEU A 20 -3.75 -11.55 0.09
C LEU A 20 -4.69 -12.37 -0.80
N ASN A 21 -5.74 -11.73 -1.29
CA ASN A 21 -6.66 -12.31 -2.26
C ASN A 21 -5.95 -12.52 -3.60
N VAL A 22 -5.71 -13.76 -3.96
CA VAL A 22 -5.03 -14.11 -5.22
C VAL A 22 -5.76 -13.63 -6.47
N GLY A 23 -7.06 -13.39 -6.39
CA GLY A 23 -7.87 -12.90 -7.51
C GLY A 23 -7.53 -11.50 -7.98
N ILE A 24 -6.81 -10.70 -7.15
CA ILE A 24 -6.39 -9.34 -7.54
C ILE A 24 -4.96 -9.29 -8.09
N VAL A 25 -4.21 -10.38 -7.97
CA VAL A 25 -2.81 -10.44 -8.41
C VAL A 25 -2.71 -10.22 -9.91
N GLY A 26 -1.88 -9.28 -10.33
CA GLY A 26 -1.70 -8.94 -11.74
C GLY A 26 -2.87 -8.20 -12.40
N GLN A 27 -3.94 -7.89 -11.67
CA GLN A 27 -5.07 -7.13 -12.19
C GLN A 27 -4.72 -5.65 -12.37
N ARG A 28 -5.40 -4.99 -13.31
CA ARG A 28 -5.29 -3.54 -13.49
C ARG A 28 -5.98 -2.81 -12.35
N ALA A 29 -5.53 -1.59 -12.04
CA ALA A 29 -6.13 -0.76 -11.00
C ALA A 29 -7.64 -0.57 -11.17
N MET A 30 -8.08 -0.38 -12.40
CA MET A 30 -9.48 -0.23 -12.78
C MET A 30 -10.31 -1.49 -12.44
N GLU A 31 -9.78 -2.68 -12.71
CA GLU A 31 -10.47 -3.94 -12.40
C GLU A 31 -10.57 -4.16 -10.89
N ILE A 32 -9.52 -3.85 -10.16
CA ILE A 32 -9.51 -3.92 -8.69
C ILE A 32 -10.55 -2.94 -8.10
N ALA A 33 -10.62 -1.72 -8.61
CA ALA A 33 -11.62 -0.74 -8.20
C ALA A 33 -13.04 -1.26 -8.43
N LYS A 34 -13.29 -1.83 -9.61
CA LYS A 34 -14.59 -2.44 -9.96
C LYS A 34 -14.94 -3.62 -9.05
N MET A 35 -14.00 -4.53 -8.82
CA MET A 35 -14.19 -5.66 -7.89
C MET A 35 -14.49 -5.19 -6.46
N ALA A 36 -13.92 -4.05 -6.05
CA ALA A 36 -14.19 -3.42 -4.76
C ALA A 36 -15.53 -2.65 -4.70
N GLY A 37 -16.32 -2.67 -5.77
CA GLY A 37 -17.60 -1.95 -5.84
C GLY A 37 -17.44 -0.43 -5.90
N ILE A 38 -16.35 0.07 -6.48
CA ILE A 38 -16.18 1.49 -6.77
C ILE A 38 -16.84 1.75 -8.13
N GLU A 39 -17.69 2.78 -8.19
CA GLU A 39 -18.46 3.10 -9.37
C GLU A 39 -17.60 3.29 -10.62
N ASP A 40 -18.06 2.73 -11.73
CA ASP A 40 -17.41 2.84 -13.04
C ASP A 40 -17.71 4.22 -13.67
N THR A 41 -16.97 5.23 -13.26
CA THR A 41 -17.00 6.56 -13.85
C THR A 41 -15.98 6.68 -14.98
N ALA A 42 -16.12 7.69 -15.85
CA ALA A 42 -15.13 7.99 -16.88
C ALA A 42 -13.72 8.23 -16.31
N LEU A 43 -13.64 8.80 -15.10
CA LEU A 43 -12.39 9.01 -14.36
C LEU A 43 -11.76 7.68 -13.95
N ASN A 44 -12.57 6.73 -13.47
CA ASN A 44 -12.08 5.41 -13.03
C ASN A 44 -11.56 4.58 -14.20
N LYS A 45 -12.11 4.75 -15.41
CA LYS A 45 -11.61 4.06 -16.63
C LYS A 45 -10.18 4.43 -17.01
N ALA A 46 -9.72 5.63 -16.64
CA ALA A 46 -8.35 6.09 -16.87
C ALA A 46 -7.39 5.76 -15.72
N THR A 47 -7.86 5.13 -14.62
CA THR A 47 -7.08 4.85 -13.42
C THR A 47 -5.94 3.87 -13.72
N LYS A 48 -4.71 4.29 -13.43
CA LYS A 48 -3.48 3.49 -13.60
C LYS A 48 -2.98 2.87 -12.29
N ALA A 49 -3.26 3.52 -11.17
CA ALA A 49 -2.87 3.06 -9.84
C ALA A 49 -3.93 3.44 -8.81
N LEU A 50 -4.02 2.66 -7.76
CA LEU A 50 -4.79 2.97 -6.56
C LEU A 50 -3.83 3.44 -5.47
N ILE A 51 -4.20 4.47 -4.73
CA ILE A 51 -3.40 5.00 -3.63
C ILE A 51 -4.23 4.97 -2.36
N GLY A 52 -3.76 4.22 -1.37
CA GLY A 52 -4.31 4.23 -0.02
C GLY A 52 -3.52 5.18 0.86
N ILE A 53 -4.19 6.17 1.46
CA ILE A 53 -3.58 7.01 2.50
C ILE A 53 -3.73 6.26 3.81
N VAL A 54 -2.62 5.96 4.47
CA VAL A 54 -2.56 5.08 5.63
C VAL A 54 -1.78 5.70 6.78
N GLY A 55 -1.96 5.18 7.98
CA GLY A 55 -1.20 5.54 9.15
C GLY A 55 0.19 4.91 9.19
N GLN A 56 0.85 5.01 10.34
CA GLN A 56 2.23 4.54 10.53
C GLN A 56 2.33 3.17 11.24
N ASP A 57 1.19 2.55 11.52
CA ASP A 57 1.14 1.22 12.14
C ASP A 57 1.30 0.14 11.07
N VAL A 58 2.57 -0.25 10.83
CA VAL A 58 2.95 -1.21 9.77
C VAL A 58 2.20 -2.55 9.91
N GLU A 59 1.92 -2.99 11.12
CA GLU A 59 1.28 -4.28 11.36
C GLU A 59 -0.21 -4.26 11.02
N LYS A 60 -0.88 -3.13 11.26
CA LYS A 60 -2.32 -2.97 11.03
C LYS A 60 -2.63 -2.44 9.64
N GLU A 61 -1.74 -1.63 9.08
CA GLU A 61 -1.98 -0.97 7.80
C GLU A 61 -1.77 -1.92 6.62
N TRP A 62 -2.86 -2.28 5.98
CA TRP A 62 -2.86 -3.21 4.83
C TRP A 62 -1.95 -2.76 3.68
N CYS A 63 -1.85 -1.45 3.43
CA CYS A 63 -0.98 -0.89 2.38
C CYS A 63 0.51 -1.03 2.66
N CYS A 64 0.91 -1.39 3.90
CA CYS A 64 2.29 -1.69 4.24
C CYS A 64 2.72 -3.10 3.81
N HIS A 65 1.78 -3.94 3.40
CA HIS A 65 2.07 -5.30 2.95
C HIS A 65 2.12 -5.39 1.42
N GLU A 66 2.78 -6.44 0.91
CA GLU A 66 2.86 -6.69 -0.53
C GLU A 66 1.46 -6.97 -1.10
N LYS A 67 1.15 -6.35 -2.25
CA LYS A 67 -0.17 -6.41 -2.87
C LYS A 67 -0.18 -7.01 -4.27
N LEU A 68 1.00 -7.24 -4.87
CA LEU A 68 1.19 -7.79 -6.23
C LEU A 68 0.23 -7.16 -7.27
N SER A 69 -0.01 -5.86 -7.13
CA SER A 69 -1.01 -5.11 -7.90
C SER A 69 -0.62 -3.63 -7.96
N PRO A 70 -1.18 -2.84 -8.90
CA PRO A 70 -0.91 -1.42 -9.01
C PRO A 70 -1.58 -0.60 -7.88
N THR A 71 -1.31 -0.97 -6.65
CA THR A 71 -1.82 -0.33 -5.43
C THR A 71 -0.66 0.09 -4.53
N LEU A 72 -0.63 1.36 -4.14
CA LEU A 72 0.42 1.97 -3.34
C LEU A 72 -0.14 2.43 -1.98
N GLY A 73 0.67 2.30 -0.94
CA GLY A 73 0.46 2.99 0.34
C GLY A 73 1.15 4.34 0.33
N LEU A 74 0.46 5.38 0.76
CA LEU A 74 1.01 6.71 0.97
C LEU A 74 0.91 7.07 2.45
N VAL A 75 2.05 7.28 3.09
CA VAL A 75 2.16 7.70 4.49
C VAL A 75 2.76 9.08 4.57
N LYS A 76 2.15 9.96 5.36
CA LYS A 76 2.73 11.26 5.68
C LYS A 76 3.60 11.14 6.92
N VAL A 77 4.81 11.67 6.85
CA VAL A 77 5.76 11.73 7.95
C VAL A 77 6.20 13.18 8.20
N SER A 78 6.71 13.46 9.39
CA SER A 78 7.09 14.80 9.82
C SER A 78 8.57 15.11 9.54
N SER A 79 9.40 14.07 9.41
CA SER A 79 10.83 14.20 9.15
C SER A 79 11.37 13.10 8.25
N PHE A 80 12.57 13.27 7.77
CA PHE A 80 13.28 12.24 7.01
C PHE A 80 13.58 11.02 7.88
N GLU A 81 14.00 11.22 9.11
CA GLU A 81 14.34 10.16 10.06
C GLU A 81 13.11 9.27 10.35
N GLU A 82 11.97 9.90 10.57
CA GLU A 82 10.70 9.18 10.76
C GLU A 82 10.34 8.34 9.53
N GLY A 83 10.49 8.92 8.34
CA GLY A 83 10.24 8.20 7.07
C GLY A 83 11.20 7.05 6.84
N ARG A 84 12.48 7.23 7.13
CA ARG A 84 13.51 6.19 7.05
C ARG A 84 13.20 5.03 8.00
N ASP A 85 12.89 5.33 9.23
CA ASP A 85 12.64 4.30 10.26
C ASP A 85 11.34 3.54 9.96
N LEU A 86 10.33 4.22 9.44
CA LEU A 86 9.10 3.59 8.96
C LEU A 86 9.37 2.67 7.77
N ALA A 87 10.15 3.12 6.78
CA ALA A 87 10.53 2.32 5.63
C ALA A 87 11.31 1.05 6.04
N ALA A 88 12.22 1.16 7.01
CA ALA A 88 12.94 0.01 7.56
C ALA A 88 11.97 -1.02 8.15
N ARG A 89 11.02 -0.60 8.98
CA ARG A 89 10.01 -1.49 9.58
C ARG A 89 9.13 -2.17 8.52
N ILE A 90 8.76 -1.45 7.45
CA ILE A 90 7.98 -2.02 6.33
C ILE A 90 8.79 -3.11 5.62
N ILE A 91 10.08 -2.88 5.37
CA ILE A 91 10.97 -3.86 4.75
C ILE A 91 11.15 -5.09 5.65
N GLU A 92 11.36 -4.90 6.94
CA GLU A 92 11.49 -5.99 7.92
C GLU A 92 10.21 -6.84 7.98
N ALA A 93 9.04 -6.20 8.00
CA ALA A 93 7.74 -6.90 8.02
C ALA A 93 7.44 -7.64 6.70
N GLY A 94 7.91 -7.12 5.57
CA GLY A 94 7.73 -7.72 4.25
C GLY A 94 8.75 -8.80 3.89
N GLY A 95 9.83 -8.91 4.66
CA GLY A 95 10.97 -9.78 4.40
C GLY A 95 12.18 -9.04 3.80
N LEU A 96 13.37 -9.52 4.13
CA LEU A 96 14.62 -8.95 3.63
C LEU A 96 14.77 -9.17 2.12
N GLY A 97 15.40 -8.22 1.44
CA GLY A 97 15.66 -8.27 0.00
C GLY A 97 14.90 -7.24 -0.83
N HIS A 98 14.00 -6.48 -0.21
CA HIS A 98 13.33 -5.34 -0.86
C HIS A 98 14.24 -4.11 -0.93
N THR A 99 14.00 -3.26 -1.93
CA THR A 99 14.77 -2.02 -2.14
C THR A 99 13.99 -0.82 -1.60
N ALA A 100 14.66 0.04 -0.83
CA ALA A 100 14.17 1.36 -0.47
C ALA A 100 14.90 2.43 -1.30
N THR A 101 14.15 3.41 -1.79
CA THR A 101 14.69 4.57 -2.49
C THR A 101 14.14 5.85 -1.89
N PHE A 102 14.87 6.94 -2.04
CA PHE A 102 14.38 8.25 -1.64
C PHE A 102 14.71 9.30 -2.70
N PHE A 103 13.87 10.33 -2.75
CA PHE A 103 14.03 11.47 -3.63
C PHE A 103 14.17 12.72 -2.77
N THR A 104 15.17 13.51 -3.04
CA THR A 104 15.46 14.72 -2.29
C THR A 104 16.06 15.79 -3.19
N SER A 105 16.05 17.04 -2.72
CA SER A 105 16.79 18.11 -3.38
C SER A 105 18.30 17.95 -3.17
N PRO A 106 19.15 18.44 -4.08
CA PRO A 106 20.60 18.41 -3.91
C PRO A 106 21.09 19.04 -2.59
N ILE A 107 20.40 20.08 -2.12
CA ILE A 107 20.73 20.80 -0.87
C ILE A 107 20.50 19.94 0.38
N GLN A 108 19.57 19.03 0.34
CA GLN A 108 19.22 18.18 1.48
C GLN A 108 19.99 16.85 1.50
N LYS A 109 20.61 16.48 0.36
CA LYS A 109 21.33 15.22 0.24
C LYS A 109 22.44 15.05 1.28
N ASP A 110 23.15 16.15 1.59
CA ASP A 110 24.28 16.11 2.54
C ASP A 110 23.87 16.09 4.03
N ARG A 111 22.56 16.13 4.30
CA ARG A 111 21.99 16.07 5.67
C ARG A 111 21.39 14.71 6.01
N MET A 112 21.46 13.79 5.09
CA MET A 112 20.96 12.41 5.22
C MET A 112 22.10 11.41 5.35
#